data_7c63231ac542875215d47873d1c8117f
#
_entry.id   7c63231ac542875215d47873d1c8117f
#
_cell.length_a   1.000
_cell.length_b   1.000
_cell.length_c   1.000
_cell.angle_alpha   90.00
_cell.angle_beta   90.00
_cell.angle_gamma   90.00
#
_symmetry.space_group_name_H-M   'P 1'
#
loop_
_entity.id
_entity.type
_entity.pdbx_description
1 polymer ?
#
loop_
_entity_poly.entity_id
_entity_poly.type
_entity_poly.pdbx_seq_one_letter_code
_entity_poly.pdbx_strand_id
1 'polypeptide(L)'
;MTSMMGKARYVAAAACAALLAAGAGACGTSVSVVTEGAAQGPTIAIGVAADQPGLGYLHGGEYSGFDIDVAKYVAKTLGYAEKQIVFKQLSPAMRASALTDGTVDMVVDSFSMDGTHDGEADVAGPYLTVREALLIRSDSASEITGTDSLSDKTVCAVAGSAADDNIRNRTKNIRTTVAERDTYPQCMTALMIGEADAVAADDAIAAGLASNNTGDHLKIVDVPDTTWSYGIAVKSGQDELVGQIDAALRAMVKDGSWQKAAADMGKSIGYTPDASMNPPKATADAPSSGTSAASEK
;
A
#
# COMPACT_ATOMS: atom_id res chain seq x y z
N MET A 1 -46.97 -50.96 44.11
CA MET A 1 -47.29 -50.21 42.90
C MET A 1 -46.46 -48.93 42.86
N THR A 2 -45.13 -49.00 42.89
CA THR A 2 -44.26 -47.79 42.88
C THR A 2 -42.93 -48.03 42.15
N SER A 3 -42.94 -48.67 40.98
CA SER A 3 -41.69 -48.91 40.25
C SER A 3 -41.79 -48.72 38.72
N MET A 4 -42.89 -48.19 38.19
CA MET A 4 -43.03 -47.99 36.74
C MET A 4 -43.01 -46.55 36.29
N MET A 5 -43.02 -45.54 37.17
CA MET A 5 -43.03 -44.14 36.80
C MET A 5 -41.62 -43.54 36.65
N GLY A 6 -40.56 -44.22 37.12
CA GLY A 6 -39.18 -43.69 37.03
C GLY A 6 -38.51 -43.88 35.66
N LYS A 7 -38.88 -44.91 34.91
CA LYS A 7 -38.20 -45.24 33.63
C LYS A 7 -38.67 -44.43 32.46
N ALA A 8 -39.89 -43.90 32.48
CA ALA A 8 -40.44 -43.09 31.41
C ALA A 8 -39.84 -41.64 31.38
N ARG A 9 -39.38 -41.14 32.52
CA ARG A 9 -38.78 -39.80 32.59
C ARG A 9 -37.35 -39.71 32.01
N TYR A 10 -36.60 -40.80 32.09
CA TYR A 10 -35.22 -40.83 31.56
C TYR A 10 -35.17 -41.01 30.03
N VAL A 11 -36.16 -41.66 29.44
CA VAL A 11 -36.24 -41.86 27.99
C VAL A 11 -36.64 -40.55 27.29
N ALA A 12 -37.51 -39.74 27.90
CA ALA A 12 -37.88 -38.43 27.37
C ALA A 12 -36.74 -37.38 27.44
N ALA A 13 -35.90 -37.45 28.49
CA ALA A 13 -34.74 -36.57 28.62
C ALA A 13 -33.62 -36.91 27.62
N ALA A 14 -33.42 -38.18 27.28
CA ALA A 14 -32.42 -38.61 26.31
C ALA A 14 -32.79 -38.25 24.87
N ALA A 15 -34.09 -38.24 24.53
CA ALA A 15 -34.59 -37.85 23.19
C ALA A 15 -34.47 -36.34 22.93
N CYS A 16 -34.63 -35.50 23.95
CA CYS A 16 -34.46 -34.05 23.82
C CYS A 16 -32.96 -33.62 23.69
N ALA A 17 -32.04 -34.38 24.33
CA ALA A 17 -30.62 -34.09 24.18
C ALA A 17 -30.04 -34.43 22.80
N ALA A 18 -30.61 -35.47 22.14
CA ALA A 18 -30.17 -35.86 20.80
C ALA A 18 -30.66 -34.90 19.69
N LEU A 19 -31.76 -34.16 19.91
CA LEU A 19 -32.30 -33.18 18.95
C LEU A 19 -31.58 -31.83 19.05
N LEU A 20 -30.91 -31.51 20.15
CA LEU A 20 -30.11 -30.29 20.31
C LEU A 20 -28.71 -30.41 19.71
N ALA A 21 -28.19 -31.62 19.52
CA ALA A 21 -26.90 -31.86 18.89
C ALA A 21 -26.90 -31.83 17.38
N ALA A 22 -28.07 -31.96 16.71
CA ALA A 22 -28.22 -31.91 15.26
C ALA A 22 -28.43 -30.50 14.71
N GLY A 23 -28.68 -29.48 15.55
CA GLY A 23 -28.92 -28.09 15.15
C GLY A 23 -27.69 -27.19 15.13
N ALA A 24 -26.53 -27.68 15.62
CA ALA A 24 -25.30 -26.86 15.68
C ALA A 24 -24.38 -27.02 14.46
N GLY A 25 -24.78 -27.76 13.44
CA GLY A 25 -23.97 -28.05 12.26
C GLY A 25 -24.24 -27.19 11.02
N ALA A 26 -25.08 -26.14 11.12
CA ALA A 26 -25.46 -25.33 9.96
C ALA A 26 -25.24 -23.83 10.19
N CYS A 27 -24.08 -23.45 10.69
CA CYS A 27 -23.68 -22.04 10.69
C CYS A 27 -22.19 -21.95 10.33
N GLY A 28 -21.97 -21.51 9.12
CA GLY A 28 -20.70 -21.01 8.67
C GLY A 28 -19.76 -22.08 8.18
N THR A 29 -19.90 -22.49 6.93
CA THR A 29 -18.72 -22.79 6.15
C THR A 29 -17.87 -21.51 6.16
N SER A 30 -16.97 -21.41 7.14
CA SER A 30 -15.82 -20.53 6.97
C SER A 30 -15.11 -21.07 5.73
N VAL A 31 -15.35 -20.44 4.60
CA VAL A 31 -14.52 -20.66 3.43
C VAL A 31 -13.16 -20.12 3.83
N SER A 32 -12.32 -21.00 4.31
CA SER A 32 -10.90 -20.69 4.50
C SER A 32 -10.34 -20.58 3.10
N VAL A 33 -10.32 -19.37 2.55
CA VAL A 33 -9.83 -19.09 1.20
C VAL A 33 -8.31 -18.97 1.19
N VAL A 34 -7.68 -19.30 2.30
CA VAL A 34 -6.30 -18.93 2.56
C VAL A 34 -5.47 -20.20 2.68
N THR A 35 -4.46 -20.34 1.84
CA THR A 35 -3.42 -21.37 1.94
C THR A 35 -2.42 -21.00 3.04
N GLU A 36 -1.65 -21.97 3.50
CA GLU A 36 -0.60 -21.75 4.48
C GLU A 36 0.42 -20.72 3.92
N GLY A 37 0.67 -19.63 4.66
CA GLY A 37 1.52 -18.52 4.20
C GLY A 37 0.78 -17.32 3.59
N ALA A 38 -0.55 -17.40 3.41
CA ALA A 38 -1.37 -16.29 2.92
C ALA A 38 -2.09 -15.55 4.07
N ALA A 39 -2.76 -14.42 3.76
CA ALA A 39 -3.59 -13.71 4.73
C ALA A 39 -4.67 -14.63 5.32
N GLN A 40 -4.85 -14.65 6.63
CA GLN A 40 -5.70 -15.62 7.33
C GLN A 40 -6.91 -14.97 8.00
N GLY A 41 -8.05 -15.65 7.93
CA GLY A 41 -9.26 -15.27 8.64
C GLY A 41 -10.45 -14.91 7.74
N PRO A 42 -11.58 -14.52 8.34
CA PRO A 42 -12.79 -14.15 7.61
C PRO A 42 -12.69 -12.80 6.89
N THR A 43 -11.69 -11.98 7.22
CA THR A 43 -11.42 -10.66 6.64
C THR A 43 -9.94 -10.53 6.34
N ILE A 44 -9.59 -9.64 5.39
CA ILE A 44 -8.23 -9.22 5.14
C ILE A 44 -8.08 -7.75 5.52
N ALA A 45 -7.09 -7.44 6.37
CA ALA A 45 -6.75 -6.09 6.77
C ALA A 45 -5.64 -5.55 5.86
N ILE A 46 -5.90 -4.45 5.15
CA ILE A 46 -4.98 -3.87 4.18
C ILE A 46 -4.59 -2.46 4.64
N GLY A 47 -3.30 -2.25 4.86
CA GLY A 47 -2.74 -0.94 5.13
C GLY A 47 -2.68 -0.10 3.85
N VAL A 48 -3.23 1.12 3.90
CA VAL A 48 -3.29 2.03 2.76
C VAL A 48 -3.03 3.46 3.21
N ALA A 49 -2.57 4.33 2.30
CA ALA A 49 -2.61 5.77 2.52
C ALA A 49 -4.06 6.28 2.59
N ALA A 50 -4.23 7.46 3.20
CA ALA A 50 -5.51 8.17 3.23
C ALA A 50 -5.39 9.61 2.73
N ASP A 51 -4.17 10.06 2.43
CA ASP A 51 -3.81 11.44 2.13
C ASP A 51 -3.11 11.63 0.76
N GLN A 52 -3.15 10.59 -0.09
CA GLN A 52 -2.55 10.60 -1.42
C GLN A 52 -3.66 10.54 -2.50
N PRO A 53 -4.20 11.71 -2.94
CA PRO A 53 -5.24 11.74 -3.96
C PRO A 53 -4.81 11.02 -5.24
N GLY A 54 -5.70 10.19 -5.78
CA GLY A 54 -5.42 9.37 -6.96
C GLY A 54 -4.73 8.03 -6.69
N LEU A 55 -4.10 7.84 -5.53
CA LEU A 55 -3.44 6.60 -5.07
C LEU A 55 -4.22 5.96 -3.92
N GLY A 56 -3.89 6.29 -2.67
CA GLY A 56 -4.63 5.92 -1.47
C GLY A 56 -5.27 7.16 -0.85
N TYR A 57 -6.56 7.36 -1.06
CA TYR A 57 -7.24 8.59 -0.64
C TYR A 57 -8.55 8.31 0.06
N LEU A 58 -8.70 8.85 1.27
CA LEU A 58 -9.93 8.80 2.04
C LEU A 58 -10.68 10.12 1.90
N HIS A 59 -11.83 10.11 1.22
CA HIS A 59 -12.68 11.28 1.07
C HIS A 59 -14.14 10.91 1.27
N GLY A 60 -14.89 11.71 2.05
CA GLY A 60 -16.28 11.43 2.32
C GLY A 60 -16.57 10.10 3.04
N GLY A 61 -15.57 9.50 3.68
CA GLY A 61 -15.67 8.18 4.34
C GLY A 61 -15.39 6.98 3.42
N GLU A 62 -15.01 7.23 2.17
CA GLU A 62 -14.71 6.18 1.19
C GLU A 62 -13.24 6.24 0.74
N TYR A 63 -12.61 5.07 0.66
CA TYR A 63 -11.27 4.92 0.08
C TYR A 63 -11.36 4.78 -1.43
N SER A 64 -10.50 5.51 -2.14
CA SER A 64 -10.42 5.49 -3.61
C SER A 64 -8.99 5.72 -4.10
N GLY A 65 -8.74 5.41 -5.36
CA GLY A 65 -7.49 5.62 -6.07
C GLY A 65 -6.82 4.33 -6.52
N PHE A 66 -5.68 4.47 -7.18
CA PHE A 66 -4.99 3.38 -7.86
C PHE A 66 -4.54 2.27 -6.89
N ASP A 67 -3.96 2.64 -5.73
CA ASP A 67 -3.56 1.69 -4.69
C ASP A 67 -4.76 0.91 -4.14
N ILE A 68 -5.91 1.59 -4.00
CA ILE A 68 -7.15 0.97 -3.54
C ILE A 68 -7.70 -0.02 -4.56
N ASP A 69 -7.61 0.31 -5.85
CA ASP A 69 -8.03 -0.59 -6.94
C ASP A 69 -7.12 -1.82 -7.02
N VAL A 70 -5.79 -1.63 -6.87
CA VAL A 70 -4.81 -2.73 -6.77
C VAL A 70 -5.11 -3.60 -5.56
N ALA A 71 -5.31 -3.02 -4.38
CA ALA A 71 -5.61 -3.74 -3.14
C ALA A 71 -6.88 -4.58 -3.26
N LYS A 72 -7.95 -4.02 -3.81
CA LYS A 72 -9.22 -4.72 -4.06
C LYS A 72 -9.05 -5.87 -5.05
N TYR A 73 -8.31 -5.64 -6.15
CA TYR A 73 -8.05 -6.67 -7.16
C TYR A 73 -7.27 -7.85 -6.57
N VAL A 74 -6.19 -7.56 -5.85
CA VAL A 74 -5.37 -8.58 -5.20
C VAL A 74 -6.17 -9.35 -4.16
N ALA A 75 -6.87 -8.67 -3.25
CA ALA A 75 -7.70 -9.32 -2.25
C ALA A 75 -8.76 -10.23 -2.86
N LYS A 76 -9.42 -9.78 -3.95
CA LYS A 76 -10.39 -10.59 -4.69
C LYS A 76 -9.72 -11.84 -5.30
N THR A 77 -8.53 -11.71 -5.86
CA THR A 77 -7.79 -12.84 -6.45
C THR A 77 -7.36 -13.84 -5.38
N LEU A 78 -7.03 -13.35 -4.18
CA LEU A 78 -6.78 -14.18 -3.00
C LEU A 78 -8.07 -14.81 -2.42
N GLY A 79 -9.25 -14.50 -3.00
CA GLY A 79 -10.54 -15.11 -2.67
C GLY A 79 -11.39 -14.33 -1.66
N TYR A 80 -11.00 -13.13 -1.27
CA TYR A 80 -11.80 -12.28 -0.39
C TYR A 80 -12.88 -11.53 -1.16
N ALA A 81 -14.12 -11.57 -0.68
CA ALA A 81 -15.17 -10.69 -1.18
C ALA A 81 -14.93 -9.25 -0.71
N GLU A 82 -15.45 -8.26 -1.42
CA GLU A 82 -15.25 -6.83 -1.10
C GLU A 82 -15.63 -6.48 0.35
N LYS A 83 -16.72 -7.05 0.87
CA LYS A 83 -17.15 -6.86 2.28
C LYS A 83 -16.20 -7.46 3.33
N GLN A 84 -15.24 -8.27 2.92
CA GLN A 84 -14.21 -8.85 3.78
C GLN A 84 -12.92 -8.04 3.80
N ILE A 85 -12.82 -7.01 2.96
CA ILE A 85 -11.67 -6.10 2.91
C ILE A 85 -11.86 -5.02 3.98
N VAL A 86 -10.85 -4.87 4.85
CA VAL A 86 -10.80 -3.84 5.89
C VAL A 86 -9.59 -2.97 5.64
N PHE A 87 -9.81 -1.74 5.17
CA PHE A 87 -8.74 -0.78 5.00
C PHE A 87 -8.34 -0.16 6.34
N LYS A 88 -7.03 -0.05 6.56
CA LYS A 88 -6.40 0.59 7.71
C LYS A 88 -5.52 1.73 7.21
N GLN A 89 -5.80 2.94 7.67
CA GLN A 89 -4.96 4.08 7.36
C GLN A 89 -3.59 3.91 8.01
N LEU A 90 -2.53 4.05 7.23
CA LEU A 90 -1.15 4.07 7.69
C LEU A 90 -0.43 5.34 7.19
N SER A 91 0.53 5.80 7.97
CA SER A 91 1.59 6.69 7.46
C SER A 91 2.78 5.85 7.01
N PRO A 92 3.66 6.37 6.14
CA PRO A 92 4.82 5.60 5.69
C PRO A 92 5.67 5.00 6.82
N ALA A 93 5.88 5.76 7.89
CA ALA A 93 6.65 5.30 9.05
C ALA A 93 5.99 4.16 9.86
N MET A 94 4.68 3.94 9.68
CA MET A 94 3.94 2.89 10.43
C MET A 94 3.86 1.56 9.68
N ARG A 95 4.24 1.49 8.42
CA ARG A 95 4.00 0.33 7.53
C ARG A 95 4.64 -0.95 8.07
N ALA A 96 5.93 -0.90 8.41
CA ALA A 96 6.68 -2.07 8.90
C ALA A 96 6.14 -2.58 10.24
N SER A 97 5.89 -1.70 11.21
CA SER A 97 5.34 -2.09 12.51
C SER A 97 3.95 -2.70 12.37
N ALA A 98 3.08 -2.14 11.53
CA ALA A 98 1.73 -2.65 11.31
C ALA A 98 1.72 -4.09 10.73
N LEU A 99 2.68 -4.44 9.88
CA LEU A 99 2.89 -5.80 9.37
C LEU A 99 3.43 -6.72 10.47
N THR A 100 4.45 -6.27 11.19
CA THR A 100 5.10 -7.07 12.24
C THR A 100 4.12 -7.41 13.37
N ASP A 101 3.31 -6.43 13.80
CA ASP A 101 2.32 -6.57 14.87
C ASP A 101 1.05 -7.31 14.44
N GLY A 102 0.89 -7.56 13.13
CA GLY A 102 -0.31 -8.20 12.57
C GLY A 102 -1.54 -7.29 12.59
N THR A 103 -1.36 -5.97 12.65
CA THR A 103 -2.44 -4.97 12.52
C THR A 103 -3.02 -4.99 11.10
N VAL A 104 -2.18 -5.30 10.10
CA VAL A 104 -2.54 -5.50 8.72
C VAL A 104 -1.90 -6.79 8.18
N ASP A 105 -2.56 -7.41 7.19
CA ASP A 105 -2.08 -8.61 6.51
C ASP A 105 -1.15 -8.23 5.34
N MET A 106 -1.40 -7.10 4.70
CA MET A 106 -0.55 -6.53 3.64
C MET A 106 -0.65 -5.01 3.62
N VAL A 107 0.31 -4.35 2.97
CA VAL A 107 0.36 -2.90 2.77
C VAL A 107 0.37 -2.60 1.27
N VAL A 108 -0.59 -1.78 0.82
CA VAL A 108 -0.70 -1.23 -0.55
C VAL A 108 -0.80 0.28 -0.42
N ASP A 109 0.34 0.94 -0.31
CA ASP A 109 0.44 2.32 0.15
C ASP A 109 1.70 2.96 -0.45
N SER A 110 1.79 3.06 -1.78
CA SER A 110 2.97 3.59 -2.46
C SER A 110 4.31 3.07 -1.87
N PHE A 111 4.33 1.80 -1.45
CA PHE A 111 5.45 1.19 -0.76
C PHE A 111 6.61 0.96 -1.73
N SER A 112 7.75 1.65 -1.54
CA SER A 112 8.92 1.49 -2.41
C SER A 112 9.54 0.09 -2.26
N MET A 113 9.82 -0.56 -3.38
CA MET A 113 10.56 -1.83 -3.41
C MET A 113 12.08 -1.62 -3.25
N ASP A 114 12.56 -0.39 -3.50
CA ASP A 114 14.00 -0.06 -3.49
C ASP A 114 14.47 0.43 -2.10
N GLY A 115 13.61 0.36 -1.08
CA GLY A 115 13.90 0.83 0.27
C GLY A 115 14.74 -0.12 1.11
N THR A 116 15.32 0.41 2.17
CA THR A 116 16.08 -0.35 3.19
C THR A 116 15.14 -1.12 4.13
N HIS A 117 14.28 -1.97 3.57
CA HIS A 117 13.33 -2.79 4.36
C HIS A 117 13.92 -4.15 4.75
N ASP A 118 15.25 -4.27 4.74
CA ASP A 118 15.98 -5.52 4.95
C ASP A 118 15.53 -6.27 6.20
N GLY A 119 14.73 -7.32 5.98
CA GLY A 119 14.28 -8.25 7.01
C GLY A 119 13.00 -7.86 7.76
N GLU A 120 12.38 -6.71 7.49
CA GLU A 120 11.13 -6.30 8.14
C GLU A 120 9.88 -6.72 7.36
N ALA A 121 9.96 -6.75 6.03
CA ALA A 121 8.87 -7.15 5.15
C ALA A 121 9.38 -7.82 3.89
N ASP A 122 8.58 -8.73 3.33
CA ASP A 122 8.73 -9.22 1.96
C ASP A 122 7.84 -8.37 1.04
N VAL A 123 8.27 -8.15 -0.20
CA VAL A 123 7.57 -7.24 -1.12
C VAL A 123 7.30 -7.95 -2.45
N ALA A 124 6.03 -7.99 -2.82
CA ALA A 124 5.55 -8.45 -4.12
C ALA A 124 5.41 -7.29 -5.11
N GLY A 125 5.53 -7.55 -6.39
CA GLY A 125 5.37 -6.54 -7.43
C GLY A 125 6.49 -6.54 -8.46
N PRO A 126 6.75 -5.39 -9.10
CA PRO A 126 6.14 -4.07 -8.91
C PRO A 126 4.71 -3.93 -9.49
N TYR A 127 3.95 -2.93 -9.00
CA TYR A 127 2.65 -2.60 -9.59
C TYR A 127 2.59 -1.20 -10.23
N LEU A 128 3.47 -0.28 -9.87
CA LEU A 128 3.64 1.03 -10.50
C LEU A 128 5.10 1.46 -10.39
N THR A 129 5.65 2.06 -11.46
CA THR A 129 6.96 2.71 -11.42
C THR A 129 6.79 4.21 -11.61
N VAL A 130 7.39 4.99 -10.73
CA VAL A 130 7.27 6.46 -10.62
C VAL A 130 8.63 7.13 -10.69
N ARG A 131 8.64 8.46 -10.87
CA ARG A 131 9.84 9.30 -10.83
C ARG A 131 9.83 10.18 -9.60
N GLU A 132 11.00 10.50 -9.07
CA GLU A 132 11.11 11.54 -8.06
C GLU A 132 10.67 12.90 -8.63
N ALA A 133 9.98 13.67 -7.82
CA ALA A 133 9.53 15.02 -8.15
C ALA A 133 9.55 15.94 -6.93
N LEU A 134 9.64 17.23 -7.19
CA LEU A 134 9.47 18.28 -6.19
C LEU A 134 8.18 19.04 -6.50
N LEU A 135 7.28 19.15 -5.54
CA LEU A 135 6.14 20.04 -5.64
C LEU A 135 6.50 21.40 -5.03
N ILE A 136 6.39 22.46 -5.78
CA ILE A 136 6.76 23.83 -5.42
C ILE A 136 5.64 24.81 -5.66
N ARG A 137 5.73 26.00 -5.07
CA ARG A 137 4.88 27.13 -5.48
C ARG A 137 5.28 27.62 -6.87
N SER A 138 4.30 28.03 -7.69
CA SER A 138 4.54 28.49 -9.06
C SER A 138 5.41 29.75 -9.16
N ASP A 139 5.37 30.62 -8.12
CA ASP A 139 6.22 31.80 -8.02
C ASP A 139 7.72 31.47 -7.81
N SER A 140 8.01 30.30 -7.29
CA SER A 140 9.39 29.80 -7.07
C SER A 140 9.94 29.00 -8.26
N ALA A 141 9.19 28.88 -9.35
CA ALA A 141 9.55 28.01 -10.48
C ALA A 141 10.80 28.44 -11.27
N SER A 142 11.23 29.66 -11.15
CA SER A 142 12.49 30.15 -11.74
C SER A 142 13.72 29.85 -10.87
N GLU A 143 13.52 29.58 -9.58
CA GLU A 143 14.58 29.34 -8.60
C GLU A 143 14.81 27.86 -8.38
N ILE A 144 13.72 27.05 -8.35
CA ILE A 144 13.77 25.60 -8.08
C ILE A 144 13.46 24.85 -9.39
N THR A 145 14.51 24.30 -9.97
CA THR A 145 14.48 23.58 -11.25
C THR A 145 14.95 22.14 -11.15
N GLY A 146 15.25 21.66 -9.94
CA GLY A 146 15.71 20.33 -9.61
C GLY A 146 16.44 20.31 -8.27
N THR A 147 16.98 19.18 -7.87
CA THR A 147 17.67 19.00 -6.58
C THR A 147 18.90 19.88 -6.44
N ASP A 148 19.63 20.17 -7.52
CA ASP A 148 20.84 20.99 -7.48
C ASP A 148 20.54 22.46 -7.12
N SER A 149 19.32 22.91 -7.29
CA SER A 149 18.89 24.29 -6.97
C SER A 149 18.36 24.45 -5.53
N LEU A 150 18.48 23.42 -4.69
CA LEU A 150 17.95 23.42 -3.33
C LEU A 150 18.92 24.00 -2.27
N SER A 151 20.04 24.61 -2.70
CA SER A 151 20.93 25.29 -1.74
C SER A 151 20.19 26.39 -1.01
N ASP A 152 20.31 26.37 0.35
CA ASP A 152 19.63 27.30 1.26
C ASP A 152 18.10 27.25 1.23
N LYS A 153 17.52 26.18 0.65
CA LYS A 153 16.08 25.92 0.62
C LYS A 153 15.68 24.93 1.72
N THR A 154 14.43 25.00 2.12
CA THR A 154 13.78 24.03 3.01
C THR A 154 12.88 23.13 2.19
N VAL A 155 13.15 21.81 2.23
CA VAL A 155 12.33 20.78 1.58
C VAL A 155 11.56 20.02 2.65
N CYS A 156 10.23 19.98 2.54
CA CYS A 156 9.42 19.12 3.38
C CYS A 156 9.37 17.70 2.80
N ALA A 157 9.61 16.70 3.64
CA ALA A 157 9.50 15.30 3.29
C ALA A 157 8.66 14.55 4.33
N VAL A 158 7.96 13.49 3.90
CA VAL A 158 7.15 12.67 4.80
C VAL A 158 8.01 11.54 5.35
N ALA A 159 8.08 11.45 6.68
CA ALA A 159 8.87 10.46 7.40
C ALA A 159 8.61 9.03 6.92
N GLY A 160 9.66 8.29 6.59
CA GLY A 160 9.58 6.90 6.11
C GLY A 160 9.08 6.74 4.67
N SER A 161 8.97 7.83 3.91
CA SER A 161 8.72 7.76 2.46
C SER A 161 10.03 7.59 1.69
N ALA A 162 9.97 6.98 0.50
CA ALA A 162 11.12 6.88 -0.39
C ALA A 162 11.67 8.26 -0.78
N ALA A 163 10.80 9.24 -0.92
CA ALA A 163 11.19 10.62 -1.23
C ALA A 163 11.99 11.28 -0.09
N ASP A 164 11.72 10.96 1.19
CA ASP A 164 12.53 11.43 2.32
C ASP A 164 13.96 10.90 2.26
N ASP A 165 14.11 9.59 2.06
CA ASP A 165 15.43 8.96 1.92
C ASP A 165 16.20 9.50 0.72
N ASN A 166 15.54 9.62 -0.43
CA ASN A 166 16.15 10.10 -1.66
C ASN A 166 16.59 11.56 -1.56
N ILE A 167 15.72 12.45 -1.07
CA ILE A 167 16.09 13.87 -0.96
C ILE A 167 17.24 14.11 0.01
N ARG A 168 17.28 13.38 1.15
CA ARG A 168 18.40 13.44 2.08
C ARG A 168 19.71 12.98 1.44
N ASN A 169 19.67 11.89 0.67
CA ASN A 169 20.84 11.36 -0.02
C ASN A 169 21.32 12.31 -1.12
N ARG A 170 20.45 12.92 -1.90
CA ARG A 170 20.80 13.84 -2.98
C ARG A 170 21.32 15.17 -2.47
N THR A 171 20.78 15.64 -1.36
CA THR A 171 21.15 16.96 -0.80
C THR A 171 22.24 16.91 0.28
N LYS A 172 22.78 15.74 0.60
CA LYS A 172 23.81 15.57 1.65
C LYS A 172 25.06 16.44 1.49
N ASN A 173 25.38 16.85 0.27
CA ASN A 173 26.51 17.72 -0.06
C ASN A 173 26.08 19.17 -0.42
N ILE A 174 24.81 19.48 -0.26
CA ILE A 174 24.20 20.77 -0.53
C ILE A 174 23.67 21.32 0.80
N ARG A 175 23.74 22.63 0.99
CA ARG A 175 23.18 23.25 2.20
C ARG A 175 21.66 23.35 2.08
N THR A 176 20.96 22.24 2.29
CA THR A 176 19.51 22.11 2.23
C THR A 176 19.00 21.69 3.59
N THR A 177 17.89 22.26 4.04
CA THR A 177 17.17 21.80 5.22
C THR A 177 16.07 20.83 4.81
N VAL A 178 16.10 19.59 5.29
CA VAL A 178 14.99 18.64 5.11
C VAL A 178 14.12 18.68 6.37
N ALA A 179 12.93 19.26 6.23
CA ALA A 179 11.93 19.37 7.29
C ALA A 179 10.98 18.18 7.22
N GLU A 180 11.08 17.27 8.20
CA GLU A 180 10.29 16.06 8.26
C GLU A 180 8.89 16.33 8.83
N ARG A 181 7.87 15.68 8.27
CA ARG A 181 6.48 15.68 8.74
C ARG A 181 5.90 14.27 8.65
N ASP A 182 4.81 14.02 9.39
CA ASP A 182 4.17 12.70 9.41
C ASP A 182 3.27 12.43 8.20
N THR A 183 2.78 13.50 7.53
CA THR A 183 1.78 13.41 6.47
C THR A 183 1.99 14.43 5.35
N TYR A 184 1.51 14.12 4.15
CA TYR A 184 1.52 15.05 3.02
C TYR A 184 0.71 16.34 3.26
N PRO A 185 -0.47 16.33 3.89
CA PRO A 185 -1.17 17.56 4.25
C PRO A 185 -0.36 18.51 5.13
N GLN A 186 0.47 18.00 6.05
CA GLN A 186 1.37 18.84 6.84
C GLN A 186 2.47 19.46 5.97
N CYS A 187 3.07 18.71 5.04
CA CYS A 187 4.03 19.26 4.08
C CYS A 187 3.38 20.29 3.15
N MET A 188 2.15 20.03 2.68
CA MET A 188 1.41 20.98 1.87
C MET A 188 1.13 22.28 2.61
N THR A 189 0.77 22.19 3.89
CA THR A 189 0.60 23.36 4.74
C THR A 189 1.90 24.15 4.83
N ALA A 190 3.03 23.50 5.14
CA ALA A 190 4.34 24.14 5.24
C ALA A 190 4.73 24.82 3.91
N LEU A 191 4.46 24.19 2.76
CA LEU A 191 4.70 24.76 1.43
C LEU A 191 3.85 26.02 1.20
N MET A 192 2.55 25.95 1.50
CA MET A 192 1.62 27.06 1.21
C MET A 192 1.86 28.28 2.08
N ILE A 193 2.30 28.12 3.34
CA ILE A 193 2.61 29.25 4.23
C ILE A 193 4.07 29.72 4.14
N GLY A 194 4.90 29.08 3.31
CA GLY A 194 6.29 29.47 3.08
C GLY A 194 7.29 28.96 4.13
N GLU A 195 6.89 28.00 4.99
CA GLU A 195 7.84 27.30 5.89
C GLU A 195 8.69 26.28 5.15
N ALA A 196 8.20 25.79 4.01
CA ALA A 196 8.97 24.99 3.07
C ALA A 196 8.96 25.62 1.68
N ASP A 197 10.05 25.42 0.93
CA ASP A 197 10.20 25.87 -0.45
C ASP A 197 9.72 24.81 -1.44
N ALA A 198 9.82 23.53 -1.06
CA ALA A 198 9.39 22.38 -1.85
C ALA A 198 8.87 21.26 -0.96
N VAL A 199 8.05 20.36 -1.54
CA VAL A 199 7.69 19.07 -0.97
C VAL A 199 8.34 17.99 -1.83
N ALA A 200 9.12 17.10 -1.20
CA ALA A 200 9.66 15.92 -1.85
C ALA A 200 8.58 14.83 -1.95
N ALA A 201 8.35 14.33 -3.15
CA ALA A 201 7.40 13.27 -3.46
C ALA A 201 7.84 12.55 -4.74
N ASP A 202 7.04 11.62 -5.22
CA ASP A 202 7.09 11.20 -6.61
C ASP A 202 6.05 11.94 -7.46
N ASP A 203 6.14 11.74 -8.77
CA ASP A 203 5.32 12.42 -9.75
C ASP A 203 3.82 12.10 -9.62
N ALA A 204 3.46 10.87 -9.22
CA ALA A 204 2.08 10.46 -9.01
C ALA A 204 1.49 11.11 -7.74
N ILE A 205 2.22 11.08 -6.62
CA ILE A 205 1.82 11.75 -5.37
C ILE A 205 1.76 13.27 -5.59
N ALA A 206 2.79 13.86 -6.22
CA ALA A 206 2.85 15.30 -6.50
C ALA A 206 1.66 15.75 -7.36
N ALA A 207 1.29 14.99 -8.39
CA ALA A 207 0.11 15.26 -9.21
C ALA A 207 -1.18 15.20 -8.39
N GLY A 208 -1.32 14.20 -7.52
CA GLY A 208 -2.46 14.08 -6.61
C GLY A 208 -2.59 15.27 -5.67
N LEU A 209 -1.49 15.69 -5.04
CA LEU A 209 -1.45 16.84 -4.14
C LEU A 209 -1.77 18.15 -4.88
N ALA A 210 -1.23 18.32 -6.09
CA ALA A 210 -1.50 19.48 -6.91
C ALA A 210 -2.95 19.56 -7.38
N SER A 211 -3.58 18.42 -7.71
CA SER A 211 -4.97 18.35 -8.19
C SER A 211 -6.01 18.85 -7.20
N ASN A 212 -5.74 18.70 -5.91
CA ASN A 212 -6.60 19.17 -4.83
C ASN A 212 -6.50 20.69 -4.59
N ASN A 213 -5.54 21.37 -5.23
CA ASN A 213 -5.37 22.81 -5.09
C ASN A 213 -5.92 23.51 -6.34
N THR A 214 -6.95 24.30 -6.16
CA THR A 214 -7.57 25.08 -7.25
C THR A 214 -6.67 26.23 -7.68
N GLY A 215 -6.33 26.29 -8.98
CA GLY A 215 -5.53 27.35 -9.59
C GLY A 215 -4.07 26.94 -9.83
N ASP A 216 -3.37 27.76 -10.65
CA ASP A 216 -1.97 27.53 -11.09
C ASP A 216 -0.95 27.92 -10.01
N HIS A 217 -1.24 27.65 -8.74
CA HIS A 217 -0.36 28.05 -7.62
C HIS A 217 0.77 27.06 -7.34
N LEU A 218 0.68 25.87 -7.87
CA LEU A 218 1.66 24.79 -7.67
C LEU A 218 2.24 24.34 -9.00
N LYS A 219 3.50 23.90 -8.95
CA LYS A 219 4.22 23.34 -10.09
C LYS A 219 4.97 22.08 -9.63
N ILE A 220 4.91 21.05 -10.45
CA ILE A 220 5.71 19.86 -10.31
C ILE A 220 7.02 20.07 -11.08
N VAL A 221 8.14 19.81 -10.41
CA VAL A 221 9.48 19.83 -11.00
C VAL A 221 10.02 18.41 -11.00
N ASP A 222 10.23 17.86 -12.18
CA ASP A 222 10.79 16.52 -12.33
C ASP A 222 12.23 16.48 -11.83
N VAL A 223 12.57 15.41 -11.10
CA VAL A 223 13.94 15.09 -10.72
C VAL A 223 14.44 14.00 -11.65
N PRO A 224 15.35 14.32 -12.61
CA PRO A 224 15.80 13.35 -13.58
C PRO A 224 16.60 12.21 -12.94
N ASP A 225 16.60 11.06 -13.63
CA ASP A 225 17.43 9.89 -13.32
C ASP A 225 17.14 9.24 -11.93
N THR A 226 15.97 9.50 -11.38
CA THR A 226 15.53 8.86 -10.14
C THR A 226 14.16 8.25 -10.33
N THR A 227 14.09 6.95 -10.25
CA THR A 227 12.85 6.18 -10.31
C THR A 227 12.83 5.17 -9.19
N TRP A 228 11.64 4.81 -8.73
CA TRP A 228 11.43 3.64 -7.90
C TRP A 228 10.10 2.98 -8.23
N SER A 229 9.94 1.76 -7.76
CA SER A 229 8.75 1.00 -8.03
C SER A 229 7.96 0.76 -6.74
N TYR A 230 6.63 0.84 -6.84
CA TYR A 230 5.74 0.45 -5.77
C TYR A 230 5.50 -1.05 -5.77
N GLY A 231 5.56 -1.63 -4.60
CA GLY A 231 5.23 -3.01 -4.34
C GLY A 231 4.18 -3.16 -3.22
N ILE A 232 3.73 -4.37 -3.03
CA ILE A 232 2.83 -4.76 -1.94
C ILE A 232 3.65 -5.46 -0.89
N ALA A 233 3.74 -4.84 0.30
CA ALA A 233 4.50 -5.42 1.39
C ALA A 233 3.63 -6.36 2.23
N VAL A 234 4.23 -7.45 2.66
CA VAL A 234 3.67 -8.44 3.60
C VAL A 234 4.68 -8.71 4.70
N LYS A 235 4.24 -9.33 5.78
CA LYS A 235 5.14 -9.74 6.86
C LYS A 235 6.24 -10.66 6.33
N SER A 236 7.47 -10.47 6.79
CA SER A 236 8.62 -11.28 6.37
C SER A 236 8.39 -12.78 6.62
N GLY A 237 8.88 -13.62 5.68
CA GLY A 237 8.72 -15.08 5.67
C GLY A 237 7.42 -15.56 5.00
N GLN A 238 6.75 -14.71 4.21
CA GLN A 238 5.49 -15.02 3.52
C GLN A 238 5.68 -15.28 2.02
N ASP A 239 6.68 -16.06 1.64
CA ASP A 239 7.05 -16.32 0.22
C ASP A 239 5.87 -16.80 -0.63
N GLU A 240 4.99 -17.64 -0.08
CA GLU A 240 3.81 -18.13 -0.79
C GLU A 240 2.83 -17.00 -1.08
N LEU A 241 2.58 -16.13 -0.11
CA LEU A 241 1.69 -14.97 -0.27
C LEU A 241 2.27 -13.99 -1.28
N VAL A 242 3.58 -13.72 -1.24
CA VAL A 242 4.29 -12.92 -2.27
C VAL A 242 4.05 -13.50 -3.66
N GLY A 243 4.24 -14.81 -3.85
CA GLY A 243 4.00 -15.46 -5.13
C GLY A 243 2.54 -15.37 -5.61
N GLN A 244 1.57 -15.45 -4.70
CA GLN A 244 0.15 -15.29 -5.01
C GLN A 244 -0.19 -13.84 -5.39
N ILE A 245 0.37 -12.85 -4.69
CA ILE A 245 0.22 -11.42 -5.01
C ILE A 245 0.83 -11.11 -6.38
N ASP A 246 2.03 -11.61 -6.66
CA ASP A 246 2.67 -11.45 -7.97
C ASP A 246 1.83 -12.03 -9.11
N ALA A 247 1.24 -13.21 -8.89
CA ALA A 247 0.33 -13.81 -9.85
C ALA A 247 -0.93 -12.96 -10.07
N ALA A 248 -1.46 -12.36 -8.99
CA ALA A 248 -2.61 -11.45 -9.06
C ALA A 248 -2.27 -10.17 -9.84
N LEU A 249 -1.10 -9.57 -9.60
CA LEU A 249 -0.65 -8.37 -10.32
C LEU A 249 -0.45 -8.64 -11.83
N ARG A 250 0.15 -9.79 -12.18
CA ARG A 250 0.24 -10.22 -13.58
C ARG A 250 -1.13 -10.42 -14.23
N ALA A 251 -2.08 -11.00 -13.51
CA ALA A 251 -3.46 -11.16 -13.98
C ALA A 251 -4.15 -9.81 -14.20
N MET A 252 -3.97 -8.85 -13.28
CA MET A 252 -4.52 -7.49 -13.36
C MET A 252 -4.03 -6.74 -14.61
N VAL A 253 -2.76 -6.89 -14.97
CA VAL A 253 -2.22 -6.33 -16.22
C VAL A 253 -2.79 -7.04 -17.45
N LYS A 254 -2.87 -8.38 -17.38
CA LYS A 254 -3.32 -9.21 -18.52
C LYS A 254 -4.78 -8.99 -18.88
N ASP A 255 -5.66 -8.80 -17.89
CA ASP A 255 -7.10 -8.62 -18.12
C ASP A 255 -7.52 -7.16 -18.35
N GLY A 256 -6.58 -6.22 -18.31
CA GLY A 256 -6.82 -4.80 -18.55
C GLY A 256 -7.29 -4.00 -17.32
N SER A 257 -7.41 -4.64 -16.16
CA SER A 257 -7.83 -3.96 -14.92
C SER A 257 -6.82 -2.92 -14.46
N TRP A 258 -5.52 -3.18 -14.67
CA TRP A 258 -4.45 -2.23 -14.41
C TRP A 258 -4.59 -0.96 -15.26
N GLN A 259 -4.79 -1.13 -16.57
CA GLN A 259 -4.96 -0.03 -17.52
C GLN A 259 -6.21 0.81 -17.20
N LYS A 260 -7.28 0.13 -16.75
CA LYS A 260 -8.49 0.83 -16.31
C LYS A 260 -8.21 1.67 -15.06
N ALA A 261 -7.57 1.12 -14.04
CA ALA A 261 -7.23 1.84 -12.81
C ALA A 261 -6.30 3.04 -13.09
N ALA A 262 -5.28 2.87 -13.96
CA ALA A 262 -4.40 3.95 -14.40
C ALA A 262 -5.15 5.05 -15.17
N ALA A 263 -6.10 4.67 -16.05
CA ALA A 263 -6.92 5.64 -16.76
C ALA A 263 -7.86 6.41 -15.83
N ASP A 264 -8.40 5.77 -14.79
CA ASP A 264 -9.26 6.41 -13.80
C ASP A 264 -8.45 7.36 -12.91
N MET A 265 -7.22 7.01 -12.54
CA MET A 265 -6.26 7.92 -11.89
C MET A 265 -5.98 9.14 -12.79
N GLY A 266 -5.73 8.94 -14.09
CA GLY A 266 -5.54 10.03 -15.06
C GLY A 266 -6.72 11.00 -15.11
N LYS A 267 -7.95 10.49 -15.04
CA LYS A 267 -9.16 11.34 -15.01
C LYS A 267 -9.30 12.11 -13.70
N SER A 268 -8.90 11.50 -12.59
CA SER A 268 -9.10 12.09 -11.26
C SER A 268 -8.08 13.16 -10.90
N ILE A 269 -6.80 12.95 -11.24
CA ILE A 269 -5.68 13.82 -10.85
C ILE A 269 -4.82 14.33 -12.02
N GLY A 270 -5.15 13.97 -13.26
CA GLY A 270 -4.38 14.37 -14.43
C GLY A 270 -3.04 13.64 -14.62
N TYR A 271 -2.74 12.64 -13.81
CA TYR A 271 -1.50 11.86 -13.90
C TYR A 271 -1.65 10.64 -14.82
N THR A 272 -0.70 10.49 -15.75
CA THR A 272 -0.61 9.31 -16.61
C THR A 272 0.74 8.64 -16.37
N PRO A 273 0.77 7.36 -15.94
CA PRO A 273 2.02 6.64 -15.78
C PRO A 273 2.84 6.60 -17.07
N ASP A 274 4.16 6.79 -16.96
CA ASP A 274 5.06 6.74 -18.11
C ASP A 274 5.01 5.35 -18.77
N ALA A 275 4.56 5.29 -20.03
CA ALA A 275 4.38 4.05 -20.77
C ALA A 275 5.68 3.30 -21.08
N SER A 276 6.84 3.95 -20.93
CA SER A 276 8.14 3.29 -21.07
C SER A 276 8.50 2.41 -19.85
N MET A 277 7.89 2.70 -18.70
CA MET A 277 8.12 2.00 -17.42
C MET A 277 6.88 1.24 -16.95
N ASN A 278 5.68 1.56 -17.46
CA ASN A 278 4.41 1.05 -16.97
C ASN A 278 3.52 0.45 -18.07
N PRO A 279 2.74 -0.61 -17.80
CA PRO A 279 2.78 -1.35 -16.53
C PRO A 279 4.16 -1.99 -16.30
N PRO A 280 4.63 -2.03 -15.05
CA PRO A 280 5.91 -2.64 -14.76
C PRO A 280 5.89 -4.11 -15.19
N LYS A 281 7.00 -4.59 -15.73
CA LYS A 281 7.18 -6.02 -15.96
C LYS A 281 7.32 -6.66 -14.57
N ALA A 282 6.26 -7.28 -14.09
CA ALA A 282 6.36 -8.10 -12.90
C ALA A 282 7.51 -9.09 -13.11
N THR A 283 8.39 -9.19 -12.14
CA THR A 283 9.60 -10.02 -12.21
C THR A 283 9.23 -11.50 -12.40
N ALA A 284 8.91 -11.86 -13.65
CA ALA A 284 8.74 -13.26 -14.04
C ALA A 284 10.09 -14.02 -14.02
N ASP A 285 11.20 -13.30 -13.88
CA ASP A 285 12.56 -13.83 -14.02
C ASP A 285 13.54 -13.34 -12.92
N ALA A 286 13.08 -12.86 -11.77
CA ALA A 286 13.97 -12.73 -10.62
C ALA A 286 14.34 -14.15 -10.17
N PRO A 287 15.65 -14.55 -10.23
CA PRO A 287 16.05 -15.81 -9.63
C PRO A 287 15.65 -15.73 -8.16
N SER A 288 14.87 -16.73 -7.71
CA SER A 288 14.64 -16.97 -6.29
C SER A 288 15.96 -16.70 -5.58
N SER A 289 15.99 -15.77 -4.61
CA SER A 289 17.19 -15.50 -3.81
C SER A 289 17.62 -16.82 -3.17
N GLY A 290 18.45 -17.53 -3.95
CA GLY A 290 18.96 -18.83 -3.60
C GLY A 290 19.80 -18.70 -2.35
N THR A 291 19.40 -19.43 -1.35
CA THR A 291 20.20 -20.01 -0.28
C THR A 291 21.69 -19.90 -0.58
N SER A 292 22.36 -18.96 0.09
CA SER A 292 23.83 -18.97 0.17
C SER A 292 24.23 -20.26 0.88
N ALA A 293 24.58 -21.26 0.11
CA ALA A 293 25.23 -22.44 0.62
C ALA A 293 26.53 -22.01 1.30
N ALA A 294 26.55 -22.13 2.61
CA ALA A 294 27.78 -22.09 3.38
C ALA A 294 28.73 -23.15 2.81
N SER A 295 29.78 -22.69 2.14
CA SER A 295 30.91 -23.52 1.76
C SER A 295 31.76 -23.75 3.01
N GLU A 296 31.67 -24.94 3.57
CA GLU A 296 32.72 -25.48 4.42
C GLU A 296 34.05 -25.55 3.66
N LYS A 297 35.05 -24.87 4.22
CA LYS A 297 36.43 -25.38 4.29
C LYS A 297 37.14 -24.74 5.47
#